data_4713bed60a842c15768ec84644b772f1
#
_entry.id   4713bed60a842c15768ec84644b772f1
#
_cell.length_a   1.000
_cell.length_b   1.000
_cell.length_c   1.000
_cell.angle_alpha   90.00
_cell.angle_beta   90.00
_cell.angle_gamma   90.00
#
_symmetry.space_group_name_H-M   'P 1'
#
loop_
_entity.id
_entity.type
_entity.pdbx_description
1 polymer ?
#
loop_
_entity_poly.entity_id
_entity_poly.type
_entity_poly.pdbx_seq_one_letter_code
_entity_poly.pdbx_strand_id
1 'polypeptide(L)'
;MTRLGFVIAAACLLTSSLAAQETAPPPVVGTWDLTLTARDGRPLPSWLQVHVSGNGVLVGRFQGVVGSVRPISRLTYTNDTLRFAIPPQWEAGSADLQFAGVVAGDGLAGTITDPSGNPYPFTAVRAPALRRPTPLWAPVRRLFNGTDLTGWHTVGGTNQWSAVNGVLTNAKGGANLVTDAVFTDFKLHVEVRYPPRGNSGVYLRGRHEMQVEDSVVTNADAEATGGLGAIYGFLIPNQNASNGAGKWETLDVTLVGRLVTVVLNGKRIISEQEIPGPTGGALDSKEGTPGPIMLQGDHGPVEYRNLMITPAR
;
A
#
# COMPACT_ATOMS: atom_id res chain seq x y z
N MET A 1 -31.00 31.48 80.19
CA MET A 1 -30.16 31.70 79.04
C MET A 1 -30.00 30.33 78.30
N THR A 2 -30.86 30.10 77.32
CA THR A 2 -31.01 28.82 76.63
C THR A 2 -30.25 28.92 75.28
N ARG A 3 -29.23 28.13 75.06
CA ARG A 3 -28.51 28.08 73.82
C ARG A 3 -29.17 27.04 72.86
N LEU A 4 -29.65 27.53 71.75
CA LEU A 4 -30.17 26.72 70.64
C LEU A 4 -28.96 26.23 69.77
N GLY A 5 -28.76 24.94 69.71
CA GLY A 5 -27.78 24.35 68.83
C GLY A 5 -28.39 24.05 67.43
N PHE A 6 -27.81 24.60 66.35
CA PHE A 6 -28.16 24.30 64.99
C PHE A 6 -27.38 23.07 64.53
N VAL A 7 -28.07 22.02 64.15
CA VAL A 7 -27.48 20.83 63.46
C VAL A 7 -27.63 21.06 61.98
N ILE A 8 -26.50 21.24 61.30
CA ILE A 8 -26.42 21.24 59.81
C ILE A 8 -26.24 19.83 59.33
N ALA A 9 -27.26 19.28 58.69
CA ALA A 9 -27.18 18.00 58.02
C ALA A 9 -26.57 18.24 56.62
N ALA A 10 -25.36 17.76 56.39
CA ALA A 10 -24.72 17.75 55.07
C ALA A 10 -25.28 16.60 54.25
N ALA A 11 -26.06 16.89 53.22
CA ALA A 11 -26.49 15.91 52.23
C ALA A 11 -25.36 15.66 51.20
N CYS A 12 -24.69 14.52 51.30
CA CYS A 12 -23.77 14.06 50.25
C CYS A 12 -24.58 13.62 49.04
N LEU A 13 -24.58 14.45 47.99
CA LEU A 13 -25.04 14.07 46.66
C LEU A 13 -23.99 13.12 46.01
N LEU A 14 -24.26 11.84 46.04
CA LEU A 14 -23.53 10.85 45.23
C LEU A 14 -23.93 11.03 43.77
N THR A 15 -23.14 11.76 43.01
CA THR A 15 -23.20 11.77 41.54
C THR A 15 -22.59 10.47 41.02
N SER A 16 -23.40 9.45 40.74
CA SER A 16 -23.00 8.31 39.95
C SER A 16 -22.73 8.78 38.52
N SER A 17 -21.45 8.89 38.17
CA SER A 17 -21.05 9.02 36.78
C SER A 17 -21.39 7.69 36.09
N LEU A 18 -22.41 7.68 35.22
CA LEU A 18 -22.56 6.61 34.22
C LEU A 18 -21.37 6.72 33.31
N ALA A 19 -20.36 5.88 33.53
CA ALA A 19 -19.37 5.61 32.53
C ALA A 19 -20.11 4.97 31.35
N ALA A 20 -20.17 5.66 30.21
CA ALA A 20 -20.68 5.08 28.99
C ALA A 20 -19.86 3.81 28.72
N GLN A 21 -20.53 2.66 28.73
CA GLN A 21 -19.92 1.38 28.44
C GLN A 21 -19.51 1.43 26.97
N GLU A 22 -18.22 1.60 26.70
CA GLU A 22 -17.66 1.61 25.35
C GLU A 22 -17.95 0.24 24.75
N THR A 23 -18.93 0.19 23.86
CA THR A 23 -19.26 -1.06 23.15
C THR A 23 -18.10 -1.45 22.27
N ALA A 24 -17.66 -2.72 22.34
CA ALA A 24 -16.59 -3.22 21.48
C ALA A 24 -16.90 -2.91 20.00
N PRO A 25 -15.89 -2.51 19.21
CA PRO A 25 -16.13 -2.17 17.81
C PRO A 25 -16.66 -3.41 17.05
N PRO A 26 -17.50 -3.20 16.01
CA PRO A 26 -17.99 -4.31 15.20
C PRO A 26 -16.85 -5.21 14.66
N PRO A 27 -17.04 -6.51 14.54
CA PRO A 27 -16.01 -7.46 14.10
C PRO A 27 -15.37 -7.13 12.75
N VAL A 28 -16.04 -6.36 11.90
CA VAL A 28 -15.52 -5.92 10.60
C VAL A 28 -14.41 -4.86 10.71
N VAL A 29 -14.33 -4.16 11.84
CA VAL A 29 -13.34 -3.09 12.05
C VAL A 29 -11.93 -3.66 12.06
N GLY A 30 -11.04 -3.01 11.32
CA GLY A 30 -9.64 -3.38 11.17
C GLY A 30 -9.19 -3.37 9.72
N THR A 31 -8.04 -3.97 9.47
CA THR A 31 -7.41 -4.04 8.15
C THR A 31 -7.43 -5.47 7.64
N TRP A 32 -7.73 -5.64 6.36
CA TRP A 32 -7.94 -6.91 5.70
C TRP A 32 -7.11 -7.02 4.43
N ASP A 33 -6.32 -8.08 4.33
CA ASP A 33 -5.64 -8.48 3.10
C ASP A 33 -6.59 -9.36 2.29
N LEU A 34 -7.01 -8.87 1.11
CA LEU A 34 -7.96 -9.56 0.25
C LEU A 34 -7.24 -10.30 -0.88
N THR A 35 -7.76 -11.46 -1.21
CA THR A 35 -7.38 -12.20 -2.42
C THR A 35 -8.65 -12.48 -3.24
N LEU A 36 -8.76 -11.78 -4.38
CA LEU A 36 -9.83 -12.01 -5.34
C LEU A 36 -9.46 -13.16 -6.27
N THR A 37 -10.44 -13.85 -6.79
CA THR A 37 -10.25 -14.89 -7.81
C THR A 37 -10.65 -14.35 -9.16
N ALA A 38 -9.70 -14.23 -10.08
CA ALA A 38 -9.94 -13.86 -11.48
C ALA A 38 -10.73 -14.95 -12.22
N ARG A 39 -11.31 -14.63 -13.38
CA ARG A 39 -12.06 -15.61 -14.20
C ARG A 39 -11.23 -16.82 -14.64
N ASP A 40 -9.93 -16.65 -14.80
CA ASP A 40 -8.97 -17.71 -15.13
C ASP A 40 -8.44 -18.46 -13.90
N GLY A 41 -8.96 -18.17 -12.70
CA GLY A 41 -8.58 -18.76 -11.43
C GLY A 41 -7.35 -18.13 -10.78
N ARG A 42 -6.71 -17.12 -11.39
CA ARG A 42 -5.54 -16.46 -10.78
C ARG A 42 -5.95 -15.67 -9.54
N PRO A 43 -5.12 -15.68 -8.47
CA PRO A 43 -5.32 -14.79 -7.33
C PRO A 43 -4.95 -13.36 -7.72
N LEU A 44 -5.78 -12.40 -7.30
CA LEU A 44 -5.54 -10.98 -7.49
C LEU A 44 -5.56 -10.29 -6.12
N PRO A 45 -4.51 -9.53 -5.77
CA PRO A 45 -4.42 -8.86 -4.49
C PRO A 45 -5.34 -7.64 -4.42
N SER A 46 -5.85 -7.39 -3.23
CA SER A 46 -6.63 -6.21 -2.91
C SER A 46 -6.55 -5.96 -1.41
N TRP A 47 -7.10 -4.84 -0.94
CA TRP A 47 -6.97 -4.45 0.46
C TRP A 47 -8.17 -3.60 0.92
N LEU A 48 -8.55 -3.77 2.17
CA LEU A 48 -9.63 -3.03 2.80
C LEU A 48 -9.27 -2.62 4.22
N GLN A 49 -9.54 -1.38 4.58
CA GLN A 49 -9.51 -0.90 5.95
C GLN A 49 -10.89 -0.37 6.34
N VAL A 50 -11.37 -0.79 7.50
CA VAL A 50 -12.61 -0.32 8.13
C VAL A 50 -12.31 0.22 9.51
N HIS A 51 -12.79 1.40 9.83
CA HIS A 51 -12.69 1.98 11.15
C HIS A 51 -13.97 2.72 11.55
N VAL A 52 -14.10 3.01 12.84
CA VAL A 52 -15.21 3.79 13.39
C VAL A 52 -14.81 5.25 13.39
N SER A 53 -15.63 6.12 12.80
CA SER A 53 -15.44 7.57 12.87
C SER A 53 -15.80 8.11 14.25
N GLY A 54 -15.46 9.39 14.53
CA GLY A 54 -15.77 10.03 15.80
C GLY A 54 -17.25 10.04 16.19
N ASN A 55 -18.18 9.84 15.24
CA ASN A 55 -19.62 9.76 15.47
C ASN A 55 -20.16 8.30 15.52
N GLY A 56 -19.31 7.30 15.64
CA GLY A 56 -19.70 5.90 15.66
C GLY A 56 -20.09 5.31 14.30
N VAL A 57 -19.90 6.05 13.20
CA VAL A 57 -20.21 5.59 11.85
C VAL A 57 -19.02 4.84 11.26
N LEU A 58 -19.27 3.71 10.58
CA LEU A 58 -18.23 2.99 9.87
C LEU A 58 -17.82 3.77 8.62
N VAL A 59 -16.52 3.94 8.46
CA VAL A 59 -15.86 4.52 7.29
C VAL A 59 -14.66 3.64 6.92
N GLY A 60 -14.11 3.80 5.72
CA GLY A 60 -13.01 2.94 5.32
C GLY A 60 -12.26 3.44 4.10
N ARG A 61 -11.31 2.61 3.68
CA ARG A 61 -10.53 2.78 2.45
C ARG A 61 -10.42 1.43 1.76
N PHE A 62 -10.49 1.43 0.45
CA PHE A 62 -10.40 0.23 -0.38
C PHE A 62 -9.34 0.42 -1.46
N GLN A 63 -8.45 -0.57 -1.60
CA GLN A 63 -7.50 -0.70 -2.68
C GLN A 63 -7.97 -1.81 -3.60
N GLY A 64 -8.28 -1.47 -4.86
CA GLY A 64 -8.57 -2.46 -5.91
C GLY A 64 -7.33 -3.22 -6.37
N VAL A 65 -7.47 -4.04 -7.38
CA VAL A 65 -6.33 -4.76 -7.98
C VAL A 65 -5.35 -3.79 -8.64
N VAL A 66 -5.86 -2.70 -9.19
CA VAL A 66 -5.09 -1.61 -9.82
C VAL A 66 -5.54 -0.26 -9.28
N GLY A 67 -4.79 0.79 -9.59
CA GLY A 67 -5.11 2.15 -9.19
C GLY A 67 -4.72 2.48 -7.75
N SER A 68 -5.14 3.63 -7.26
CA SER A 68 -4.86 4.11 -5.91
C SER A 68 -5.94 3.72 -4.91
N VAL A 69 -5.61 3.77 -3.62
CA VAL A 69 -6.57 3.55 -2.54
C VAL A 69 -7.68 4.61 -2.60
N ARG A 70 -8.93 4.17 -2.45
CA ARG A 70 -10.12 5.03 -2.50
C ARG A 70 -10.81 5.11 -1.14
N PRO A 71 -11.24 6.29 -0.69
CA PRO A 71 -12.05 6.42 0.51
C PRO A 71 -13.43 5.81 0.28
N ILE A 72 -13.99 5.19 1.32
CA ILE A 72 -15.37 4.69 1.34
C ILE A 72 -16.13 5.58 2.31
N SER A 73 -17.02 6.42 1.77
CA SER A 73 -17.79 7.38 2.57
C SER A 73 -19.01 6.75 3.25
N ARG A 74 -19.49 5.61 2.76
CA ARG A 74 -20.65 4.90 3.33
C ARG A 74 -20.41 3.40 3.32
N LEU A 75 -20.32 2.82 4.51
CA LEU A 75 -20.27 1.40 4.79
C LEU A 75 -21.52 0.99 5.57
N THR A 76 -22.10 -0.15 5.26
CA THR A 76 -23.16 -0.77 6.07
C THR A 76 -22.68 -2.12 6.58
N TYR A 77 -22.90 -2.40 7.87
CA TYR A 77 -22.58 -3.68 8.48
C TYR A 77 -23.80 -4.16 9.24
N THR A 78 -24.45 -5.21 8.74
CA THR A 78 -25.69 -5.75 9.32
C THR A 78 -25.69 -7.26 9.14
N ASN A 79 -26.02 -8.03 10.18
CA ASN A 79 -26.03 -9.49 10.14
C ASN A 79 -24.72 -10.06 9.58
N ASP A 80 -23.60 -9.62 10.16
CA ASP A 80 -22.23 -9.99 9.78
C ASP A 80 -21.85 -9.69 8.30
N THR A 81 -22.69 -8.97 7.59
CA THR A 81 -22.46 -8.61 6.19
C THR A 81 -22.05 -7.14 6.06
N LEU A 82 -20.85 -6.93 5.53
CA LEU A 82 -20.32 -5.64 5.10
C LEU A 82 -20.74 -5.38 3.65
N ARG A 83 -21.23 -4.16 3.38
CA ARG A 83 -21.56 -3.69 2.02
C ARG A 83 -21.10 -2.26 1.82
N PHE A 84 -20.61 -1.98 0.62
CA PHE A 84 -20.34 -0.62 0.14
C PHE A 84 -20.37 -0.58 -1.40
N ALA A 85 -20.48 0.64 -1.93
CA ALA A 85 -20.33 0.94 -3.35
C ALA A 85 -19.39 2.12 -3.51
N ILE A 86 -18.54 2.09 -4.54
CA ILE A 86 -17.61 3.19 -4.85
C ILE A 86 -17.54 3.40 -6.36
N PRO A 87 -17.38 4.65 -6.83
CA PRO A 87 -17.24 4.95 -8.24
C PRO A 87 -16.03 4.23 -8.86
N PRO A 88 -16.06 3.92 -10.17
CA PRO A 88 -14.91 3.36 -10.87
C PRO A 88 -13.73 4.33 -10.88
N GLN A 89 -12.52 3.81 -10.96
CA GLN A 89 -11.29 4.59 -11.15
C GLN A 89 -10.63 4.22 -12.49
N TRP A 90 -10.19 2.97 -12.63
CA TRP A 90 -9.56 2.41 -13.82
C TRP A 90 -10.29 1.18 -14.35
N GLU A 91 -11.31 0.73 -13.64
CA GLU A 91 -12.14 -0.40 -14.04
C GLU A 91 -13.00 -0.02 -15.25
N ALA A 92 -13.19 -0.94 -16.18
CA ALA A 92 -14.08 -0.76 -17.30
C ALA A 92 -15.55 -0.70 -16.84
N GLY A 93 -16.32 0.22 -17.43
CA GLY A 93 -17.72 0.44 -17.07
C GLY A 93 -17.92 1.76 -16.33
N SER A 94 -19.20 2.13 -16.14
CA SER A 94 -19.59 3.41 -15.51
C SER A 94 -20.40 3.24 -14.23
N ALA A 95 -20.79 2.01 -13.87
CA ALA A 95 -21.49 1.73 -12.63
C ALA A 95 -20.50 1.75 -11.44
N ASP A 96 -21.03 1.89 -10.23
CA ASP A 96 -20.20 1.73 -9.04
C ASP A 96 -19.74 0.27 -8.89
N LEU A 97 -18.49 0.09 -8.47
CA LEU A 97 -18.02 -1.18 -7.94
C LEU A 97 -18.82 -1.52 -6.69
N GLN A 98 -19.37 -2.74 -6.63
CA GLN A 98 -20.16 -3.22 -5.50
C GLN A 98 -19.34 -4.22 -4.67
N PHE A 99 -19.33 -4.03 -3.36
CA PHE A 99 -18.69 -4.95 -2.41
C PHE A 99 -19.76 -5.56 -1.49
N ALA A 100 -19.72 -6.87 -1.34
CA ALA A 100 -20.51 -7.59 -0.34
C ALA A 100 -19.68 -8.73 0.26
N GLY A 101 -19.46 -8.70 1.58
CA GLY A 101 -18.66 -9.71 2.28
C GLY A 101 -19.21 -10.04 3.65
N VAL A 102 -19.12 -11.32 4.03
CA VAL A 102 -19.54 -11.84 5.34
C VAL A 102 -18.31 -12.05 6.22
N VAL A 103 -18.36 -11.50 7.42
CA VAL A 103 -17.32 -11.71 8.45
C VAL A 103 -17.65 -13.00 9.21
N ALA A 104 -16.69 -13.91 9.31
CA ALA A 104 -16.80 -15.14 10.10
C ALA A 104 -15.49 -15.40 10.85
N GLY A 105 -15.48 -15.17 12.16
CA GLY A 105 -14.27 -15.22 12.98
C GLY A 105 -13.24 -14.19 12.47
N ASP A 106 -12.02 -14.64 12.21
CA ASP A 106 -10.93 -13.79 11.68
C ASP A 106 -10.91 -13.74 10.14
N GLY A 107 -11.93 -14.28 9.47
CA GLY A 107 -12.07 -14.27 8.02
C GLY A 107 -13.16 -13.33 7.53
N LEU A 108 -13.01 -12.88 6.28
CA LEU A 108 -14.03 -12.15 5.53
C LEU A 108 -14.06 -12.73 4.12
N ALA A 109 -15.23 -13.11 3.63
CA ALA A 109 -15.38 -13.68 2.29
C ALA A 109 -16.64 -13.13 1.60
N GLY A 110 -16.60 -13.04 0.27
CA GLY A 110 -17.72 -12.51 -0.46
C GLY A 110 -17.45 -12.30 -1.94
N THR A 111 -18.07 -11.27 -2.50
CA THR A 111 -17.95 -10.92 -3.92
C THR A 111 -17.78 -9.43 -4.10
N ILE A 112 -16.86 -9.06 -5.00
CA ILE A 112 -16.75 -7.73 -5.58
C ILE A 112 -17.33 -7.83 -7.00
N THR A 113 -18.30 -6.97 -7.32
CA THR A 113 -18.79 -6.83 -8.68
C THR A 113 -18.20 -5.57 -9.29
N ASP A 114 -17.46 -5.72 -10.39
CA ASP A 114 -16.84 -4.61 -11.08
C ASP A 114 -17.87 -3.68 -11.76
N PRO A 115 -17.51 -2.49 -12.23
CA PRO A 115 -18.43 -1.57 -12.91
C PRO A 115 -19.04 -2.09 -14.20
N SER A 116 -18.48 -3.15 -14.79
CA SER A 116 -19.03 -3.87 -15.95
C SER A 116 -19.99 -5.01 -15.58
N GLY A 117 -20.24 -5.24 -14.29
CA GLY A 117 -21.12 -6.29 -13.78
C GLY A 117 -20.45 -7.66 -13.60
N ASN A 118 -19.12 -7.76 -13.70
CA ASN A 118 -18.43 -9.02 -13.52
C ASN A 118 -18.17 -9.31 -12.04
N PRO A 119 -18.56 -10.50 -11.52
CA PRO A 119 -18.29 -10.88 -10.16
C PRO A 119 -16.87 -11.44 -10.00
N TYR A 120 -16.21 -11.03 -8.92
CA TYR A 120 -14.93 -11.55 -8.43
C TYR A 120 -15.12 -12.06 -7.01
N PRO A 121 -15.23 -13.36 -6.79
CA PRO A 121 -15.19 -13.93 -5.45
C PRO A 121 -13.89 -13.56 -4.75
N PHE A 122 -13.96 -13.31 -3.45
CA PHE A 122 -12.77 -13.04 -2.65
C PHE A 122 -12.80 -13.75 -1.31
N THR A 123 -11.62 -13.97 -0.76
CA THR A 123 -11.37 -14.27 0.64
C THR A 123 -10.44 -13.22 1.23
N ALA A 124 -10.55 -12.96 2.53
CA ALA A 124 -9.68 -12.03 3.21
C ALA A 124 -9.31 -12.55 4.59
N VAL A 125 -8.11 -12.19 5.02
CA VAL A 125 -7.57 -12.43 6.36
C VAL A 125 -7.23 -11.09 7.01
N ARG A 126 -7.10 -11.08 8.33
CA ARG A 126 -6.60 -9.90 9.04
C ARG A 126 -5.19 -9.58 8.57
N ALA A 127 -4.98 -8.33 8.15
CA ALA A 127 -3.65 -7.88 7.80
C ALA A 127 -2.72 -7.93 9.02
N PRO A 128 -1.51 -8.47 8.87
CA PRO A 128 -0.57 -8.59 9.99
C PRO A 128 -0.06 -7.20 10.42
N ALA A 129 0.17 -7.01 11.71
CA ALA A 129 0.68 -5.73 12.24
C ALA A 129 2.11 -5.39 11.77
N LEU A 130 2.93 -6.39 11.46
CA LEU A 130 4.31 -6.28 10.95
C LEU A 130 5.20 -5.26 11.70
N ARG A 131 4.97 -5.08 13.00
CA ARG A 131 5.86 -4.28 13.84
C ARG A 131 7.09 -5.10 14.15
N ARG A 132 8.25 -4.62 13.71
CA ARG A 132 9.54 -5.30 13.84
C ARG A 132 10.56 -4.38 14.49
N PRO A 133 11.47 -4.91 15.34
CA PRO A 133 12.61 -4.15 15.82
C PRO A 133 13.56 -3.85 14.65
N THR A 134 14.43 -2.85 14.82
CA THR A 134 15.50 -2.58 13.85
C THR A 134 16.37 -3.83 13.68
N PRO A 135 16.50 -4.37 12.48
CA PRO A 135 17.23 -5.60 12.26
C PRO A 135 18.74 -5.40 12.29
N LEU A 136 19.48 -6.47 12.48
CA LEU A 136 20.89 -6.53 12.13
C LEU A 136 20.98 -6.67 10.60
N TRP A 137 21.82 -5.85 9.99
CA TRP A 137 21.97 -5.82 8.54
C TRP A 137 23.04 -6.81 8.06
N ALA A 138 22.76 -7.52 6.98
CA ALA A 138 23.73 -8.32 6.25
C ALA A 138 24.63 -7.41 5.37
N PRO A 139 25.71 -7.94 4.80
CA PRO A 139 26.49 -7.20 3.81
C PRO A 139 25.64 -6.79 2.60
N VAL A 140 25.93 -5.62 2.03
CA VAL A 140 25.30 -5.15 0.79
C VAL A 140 25.67 -6.09 -0.37
N ARG A 141 24.70 -6.30 -1.27
CA ARG A 141 24.89 -7.09 -2.51
C ARG A 141 24.19 -6.46 -3.69
N ARG A 142 24.69 -6.71 -4.88
CA ARG A 142 24.09 -6.24 -6.13
C ARG A 142 22.89 -7.11 -6.47
N LEU A 143 21.79 -6.48 -6.88
CA LEU A 143 20.63 -7.17 -7.47
C LEU A 143 20.78 -7.29 -8.99
N PHE A 144 21.42 -6.33 -9.64
CA PHE A 144 21.69 -6.35 -11.07
C PHE A 144 23.22 -6.44 -11.31
N ASN A 145 23.64 -7.42 -12.11
CA ASN A 145 25.06 -7.70 -12.36
C ASN A 145 25.68 -6.73 -13.40
N GLY A 146 24.87 -5.95 -14.13
CA GLY A 146 25.30 -5.00 -15.15
C GLY A 146 25.42 -5.60 -16.56
N THR A 147 25.24 -6.91 -16.74
CA THR A 147 25.51 -7.61 -18.02
C THR A 147 24.30 -8.32 -18.60
N ASP A 148 23.44 -8.88 -17.77
CA ASP A 148 22.27 -9.67 -18.19
C ASP A 148 21.18 -9.68 -17.09
N LEU A 149 20.10 -10.42 -17.33
CA LEU A 149 18.95 -10.56 -16.44
C LEU A 149 19.09 -11.72 -15.44
N THR A 150 20.29 -12.27 -15.22
CA THR A 150 20.51 -13.34 -14.24
C THR A 150 20.03 -12.89 -12.85
N GLY A 151 19.20 -13.72 -12.20
CA GLY A 151 18.56 -13.40 -10.90
C GLY A 151 17.27 -12.63 -11.03
N TRP A 152 16.74 -12.47 -12.26
CA TRP A 152 15.47 -11.82 -12.56
C TRP A 152 14.64 -12.64 -13.54
N HIS A 153 13.32 -12.55 -13.41
CA HIS A 153 12.35 -13.10 -14.37
C HIS A 153 11.24 -12.10 -14.65
N THR A 154 10.52 -12.31 -15.74
CA THR A 154 9.41 -11.42 -16.15
C THR A 154 8.06 -11.98 -15.74
N VAL A 155 7.12 -11.07 -15.40
CA VAL A 155 5.75 -11.39 -15.05
C VAL A 155 4.80 -10.47 -15.82
N GLY A 156 3.70 -11.03 -16.36
CA GLY A 156 2.59 -10.24 -16.92
C GLY A 156 2.93 -9.61 -18.27
N GLY A 157 3.32 -10.38 -19.28
CA GLY A 157 3.55 -9.86 -20.63
C GLY A 157 4.79 -10.42 -21.32
N THR A 158 5.14 -9.83 -22.46
CA THR A 158 6.33 -10.21 -23.22
C THR A 158 7.53 -9.45 -22.68
N ASN A 159 8.65 -10.13 -22.49
CA ASN A 159 9.90 -9.51 -22.06
C ASN A 159 10.40 -8.47 -23.06
N GLN A 160 10.59 -7.26 -22.59
CA GLN A 160 11.18 -6.14 -23.33
C GLN A 160 12.40 -5.57 -22.60
N TRP A 161 12.77 -6.14 -21.45
CA TRP A 161 13.93 -5.74 -20.67
C TRP A 161 15.23 -6.27 -21.27
N SER A 162 16.26 -5.46 -21.19
CA SER A 162 17.61 -5.83 -21.61
C SER A 162 18.66 -5.13 -20.74
N ALA A 163 19.86 -5.71 -20.69
CA ALA A 163 21.04 -5.09 -20.09
C ALA A 163 21.91 -4.48 -21.19
N VAL A 164 22.14 -3.16 -21.13
CA VAL A 164 22.93 -2.42 -22.12
C VAL A 164 23.93 -1.53 -21.39
N ASN A 165 25.23 -1.78 -21.56
CA ASN A 165 26.32 -0.96 -20.98
C ASN A 165 26.17 -0.70 -19.46
N GLY A 166 25.80 -1.72 -18.70
CA GLY A 166 25.62 -1.60 -17.25
C GLY A 166 24.29 -1.00 -16.81
N VAL A 167 23.39 -0.76 -17.76
CA VAL A 167 22.04 -0.21 -17.53
C VAL A 167 21.00 -1.27 -17.86
N LEU A 168 20.06 -1.46 -16.94
CA LEU A 168 18.88 -2.27 -17.14
C LEU A 168 17.83 -1.40 -17.83
N THR A 169 17.48 -1.72 -19.06
CA THR A 169 16.64 -0.90 -19.92
C THR A 169 15.32 -1.58 -20.22
N ASN A 170 14.21 -0.88 -19.94
CA ASN A 170 12.89 -1.15 -20.46
C ASN A 170 12.62 -0.18 -21.63
N ALA A 171 12.60 -0.69 -22.85
CA ALA A 171 12.47 0.17 -24.04
C ALA A 171 11.04 0.59 -24.37
N LYS A 172 10.04 -0.13 -23.87
CA LYS A 172 8.60 0.08 -24.13
C LYS A 172 7.76 -0.65 -23.10
N GLY A 173 6.45 -0.37 -23.03
CA GLY A 173 5.54 -1.12 -22.18
C GLY A 173 5.52 -2.63 -22.48
N GLY A 174 5.47 -3.45 -21.43
CA GLY A 174 5.50 -4.92 -21.53
C GLY A 174 5.44 -5.59 -20.15
N ALA A 175 6.29 -6.58 -19.90
CA ALA A 175 6.31 -7.33 -18.65
C ALA A 175 6.96 -6.55 -17.50
N ASN A 176 6.52 -6.79 -16.28
CA ASN A 176 7.25 -6.40 -15.07
C ASN A 176 8.46 -7.31 -14.87
N LEU A 177 9.53 -6.78 -14.27
CA LEU A 177 10.74 -7.52 -13.98
C LEU A 177 10.88 -7.77 -12.48
N VAL A 178 11.06 -9.00 -12.05
CA VAL A 178 10.97 -9.45 -10.66
C VAL A 178 12.22 -10.19 -10.26
N THR A 179 12.78 -9.92 -9.07
CA THR A 179 13.93 -10.69 -8.56
C THR A 179 13.54 -12.11 -8.19
N ASP A 180 14.42 -13.10 -8.48
CA ASP A 180 14.25 -14.47 -7.99
C ASP A 180 14.42 -14.55 -6.46
N ALA A 181 15.26 -13.69 -5.91
CA ALA A 181 15.45 -13.57 -4.46
C ALA A 181 14.32 -12.80 -3.81
N VAL A 182 13.96 -13.21 -2.58
CA VAL A 182 12.93 -12.58 -1.76
C VAL A 182 13.51 -12.02 -0.46
N PHE A 183 12.88 -10.99 0.08
CA PHE A 183 13.37 -10.23 1.22
C PHE A 183 12.24 -9.91 2.20
N THR A 184 12.56 -9.80 3.48
CA THR A 184 11.64 -9.32 4.53
C THR A 184 11.84 -7.83 4.78
N ASP A 185 12.94 -7.49 5.45
CA ASP A 185 13.34 -6.13 5.78
C ASP A 185 14.66 -5.83 5.08
N PHE A 186 14.83 -4.64 4.56
CA PHE A 186 16.01 -4.30 3.77
C PHE A 186 16.24 -2.79 3.67
N LYS A 187 17.46 -2.43 3.29
CA LYS A 187 17.77 -1.16 2.65
C LYS A 187 17.99 -1.42 1.17
N LEU A 188 17.39 -0.61 0.32
CA LEU A 188 17.48 -0.71 -1.13
C LEU A 188 18.01 0.60 -1.70
N HIS A 189 19.02 0.51 -2.54
CA HIS A 189 19.53 1.61 -3.35
C HIS A 189 19.21 1.36 -4.81
N VAL A 190 18.64 2.34 -5.49
CA VAL A 190 18.26 2.28 -6.91
C VAL A 190 18.57 3.61 -7.56
N GLU A 191 19.26 3.58 -8.71
CA GLU A 191 19.31 4.71 -9.60
C GLU A 191 18.36 4.46 -10.78
N VAL A 192 17.48 5.44 -11.06
CA VAL A 192 16.47 5.37 -12.12
C VAL A 192 16.50 6.61 -13.00
N ARG A 193 16.22 6.42 -14.30
CA ARG A 193 16.05 7.49 -15.27
C ARG A 193 14.83 7.21 -16.15
N TYR A 194 13.98 8.20 -16.32
CA TYR A 194 12.75 8.12 -17.09
C TYR A 194 12.63 9.32 -18.03
N PRO A 195 11.96 9.19 -19.20
CA PRO A 195 11.71 10.29 -20.12
C PRO A 195 10.63 11.26 -19.56
N PRO A 196 10.43 12.42 -20.18
CA PRO A 196 9.28 13.28 -19.88
C PRO A 196 7.96 12.48 -19.95
N ARG A 197 7.12 12.64 -18.94
CA ARG A 197 5.88 11.86 -18.71
C ARG A 197 6.10 10.37 -18.56
N GLY A 198 7.32 9.95 -18.19
CA GLY A 198 7.64 8.57 -17.88
C GLY A 198 6.93 8.12 -16.61
N ASN A 199 6.49 6.85 -16.61
CA ASN A 199 5.88 6.18 -15.47
C ASN A 199 6.46 4.77 -15.32
N SER A 200 6.78 4.40 -14.10
CA SER A 200 7.25 3.10 -13.65
C SER A 200 7.08 3.01 -12.13
N GLY A 201 7.50 1.93 -11.51
CA GLY A 201 7.47 1.75 -10.07
C GLY A 201 8.52 0.74 -9.59
N VAL A 202 8.98 0.92 -8.36
CA VAL A 202 9.79 -0.06 -7.64
C VAL A 202 8.94 -0.65 -6.52
N TYR A 203 8.51 -1.90 -6.69
CA TYR A 203 7.66 -2.56 -5.70
C TYR A 203 8.51 -3.22 -4.61
N LEU A 204 8.41 -2.70 -3.43
CA LEU A 204 9.06 -3.24 -2.23
C LEU A 204 8.32 -4.52 -1.80
N ARG A 205 9.02 -5.63 -1.71
CA ARG A 205 8.46 -6.98 -1.49
C ARG A 205 7.39 -7.38 -2.52
N GLY A 206 7.42 -6.79 -3.72
CA GLY A 206 6.40 -7.02 -4.76
C GLY A 206 4.99 -6.52 -4.40
N ARG A 207 4.84 -5.72 -3.33
CA ARG A 207 3.53 -5.33 -2.79
C ARG A 207 3.34 -3.84 -2.59
N HIS A 208 4.41 -3.09 -2.34
CA HIS A 208 4.34 -1.67 -2.04
C HIS A 208 5.10 -0.90 -3.09
N GLU A 209 4.40 -0.25 -3.97
CA GLU A 209 4.97 0.55 -5.04
C GLU A 209 5.56 1.85 -4.50
N MET A 210 6.87 1.99 -4.65
CA MET A 210 7.53 3.28 -4.62
C MET A 210 7.49 3.85 -6.04
N GLN A 211 6.74 4.93 -6.22
CA GLN A 211 6.42 5.49 -7.51
C GLN A 211 7.65 6.06 -8.23
N VAL A 212 7.72 5.81 -9.53
CA VAL A 212 8.66 6.43 -10.47
C VAL A 212 7.86 7.13 -11.54
N GLU A 213 7.61 8.43 -11.36
CA GLU A 213 6.83 9.23 -12.30
C GLU A 213 7.41 10.63 -12.45
N ASP A 214 7.23 11.21 -13.64
CA ASP A 214 7.63 12.59 -13.91
C ASP A 214 6.73 13.59 -13.17
N SER A 215 7.11 13.91 -11.94
CA SER A 215 6.36 14.79 -11.03
C SER A 215 6.22 16.25 -11.51
N VAL A 216 6.89 16.63 -12.59
CA VAL A 216 6.83 18.01 -13.12
C VAL A 216 5.57 18.21 -13.98
N VAL A 217 5.00 17.12 -14.51
CA VAL A 217 3.88 17.17 -15.46
C VAL A 217 2.53 16.94 -14.79
N THR A 218 2.53 16.34 -13.61
CA THR A 218 1.31 16.04 -12.85
C THR A 218 0.85 17.29 -12.10
N ASN A 219 -0.42 17.65 -12.23
CA ASN A 219 -1.05 18.72 -11.46
C ASN A 219 -0.92 18.40 -9.97
N ALA A 220 -0.16 19.23 -9.26
CA ALA A 220 0.28 19.03 -7.88
C ALA A 220 -0.84 18.72 -6.87
N ASP A 221 -2.09 19.01 -7.18
CA ASP A 221 -3.22 18.88 -6.24
C ASP A 221 -3.98 17.53 -6.31
N ALA A 222 -3.92 16.82 -7.45
CA ALA A 222 -4.69 15.58 -7.63
C ALA A 222 -3.86 14.31 -7.35
N GLU A 223 -2.53 14.41 -7.29
CA GLU A 223 -1.64 13.26 -7.45
C GLU A 223 -0.43 13.26 -6.52
N ALA A 224 -0.54 13.92 -5.36
CA ALA A 224 0.55 13.97 -4.39
C ALA A 224 1.09 12.57 -4.00
N THR A 225 0.23 11.54 -4.02
CA THR A 225 0.62 10.14 -3.80
C THR A 225 1.11 9.43 -5.06
N GLY A 226 1.10 10.08 -6.22
CA GLY A 226 1.65 9.59 -7.50
C GLY A 226 3.04 10.11 -7.83
N GLY A 227 3.58 11.09 -7.09
CA GLY A 227 4.88 11.70 -7.37
C GLY A 227 6.07 10.78 -7.10
N LEU A 228 7.23 11.10 -7.72
CA LEU A 228 8.47 10.33 -7.59
C LEU A 228 8.85 10.08 -6.13
N GLY A 229 9.00 8.81 -5.76
CA GLY A 229 9.35 8.37 -4.41
C GLY A 229 8.18 8.31 -3.42
N ALA A 230 6.95 8.63 -3.84
CA ALA A 230 5.73 8.36 -3.07
C ALA A 230 5.53 6.85 -2.86
N ILE A 231 4.82 6.44 -1.81
CA ILE A 231 4.22 5.10 -1.77
C ILE A 231 2.82 5.24 -2.37
N TYR A 232 2.66 4.73 -3.58
CA TYR A 232 1.52 5.01 -4.45
C TYR A 232 0.17 4.85 -3.74
N GLY A 233 -0.65 5.88 -3.82
CA GLY A 233 -1.96 5.92 -3.18
C GLY A 233 -1.97 6.07 -1.65
N PHE A 234 -0.83 5.94 -0.96
CA PHE A 234 -0.79 5.93 0.51
C PHE A 234 0.04 7.05 1.14
N LEU A 235 1.29 7.25 0.73
CA LEU A 235 2.21 8.17 1.41
C LEU A 235 2.75 9.22 0.46
N ILE A 236 2.59 10.48 0.85
CA ILE A 236 3.00 11.65 0.08
C ILE A 236 4.41 12.06 0.50
N PRO A 237 5.34 12.33 -0.44
CA PRO A 237 6.60 12.98 -0.16
C PRO A 237 6.40 14.36 0.49
N ASN A 238 7.19 14.67 1.51
CA ASN A 238 7.12 15.98 2.19
C ASN A 238 7.73 17.14 1.36
N GLN A 239 8.46 16.82 0.29
CA GLN A 239 9.08 17.77 -0.63
C GLN A 239 9.35 17.10 -1.98
N ASN A 240 9.39 17.86 -3.04
CA ASN A 240 9.92 17.42 -4.32
C ASN A 240 11.45 17.56 -4.30
N ALA A 241 12.16 16.47 -4.55
CA ALA A 241 13.62 16.41 -4.61
C ALA A 241 14.14 15.85 -5.94
N SER A 242 13.26 15.73 -6.97
CA SER A 242 13.61 15.25 -8.30
C SER A 242 14.58 16.19 -9.02
N ASN A 243 15.51 15.62 -9.79
CA ASN A 243 16.38 16.32 -10.73
C ASN A 243 15.66 16.59 -12.07
N GLY A 244 14.50 15.97 -12.31
CA GLY A 244 13.68 16.07 -13.50
C GLY A 244 13.94 14.97 -14.54
N ALA A 245 12.98 14.81 -15.44
CA ALA A 245 13.00 13.82 -16.49
C ALA A 245 14.31 13.83 -17.32
N GLY A 246 14.77 12.66 -17.73
CA GLY A 246 16.01 12.46 -18.49
C GLY A 246 17.28 12.50 -17.64
N LYS A 247 17.19 12.79 -16.35
CA LYS A 247 18.31 12.74 -15.40
C LYS A 247 18.26 11.49 -14.53
N TRP A 248 19.41 11.07 -14.02
CA TRP A 248 19.46 10.01 -13.05
C TRP A 248 18.97 10.53 -11.69
N GLU A 249 18.02 9.79 -11.12
CA GLU A 249 17.49 9.96 -9.79
C GLU A 249 18.03 8.86 -8.88
N THR A 250 18.38 9.19 -7.66
CA THR A 250 18.86 8.22 -6.66
C THR A 250 17.80 8.04 -5.61
N LEU A 251 17.34 6.81 -5.41
CA LEU A 251 16.38 6.43 -4.39
C LEU A 251 17.02 5.48 -3.39
N ASP A 252 17.11 5.89 -2.13
CA ASP A 252 17.52 5.06 -1.01
C ASP A 252 16.32 4.80 -0.11
N VAL A 253 15.98 3.52 0.05
CA VAL A 253 14.80 3.09 0.81
C VAL A 253 15.22 2.22 1.98
N THR A 254 14.62 2.44 3.14
CA THR A 254 14.67 1.50 4.27
C THR A 254 13.26 1.02 4.56
N LEU A 255 13.04 -0.30 4.51
CA LEU A 255 11.77 -0.94 4.86
C LEU A 255 11.99 -1.93 6.00
N VAL A 256 11.32 -1.70 7.13
CA VAL A 256 11.31 -2.59 8.31
C VAL A 256 9.87 -2.82 8.73
N GLY A 257 9.39 -4.05 8.57
CA GLY A 257 7.97 -4.32 8.70
C GLY A 257 7.17 -3.50 7.68
N ARG A 258 6.33 -2.57 8.18
CA ARG A 258 5.58 -1.59 7.34
C ARG A 258 6.18 -0.19 7.40
N LEU A 259 7.18 0.06 8.25
CA LEU A 259 7.80 1.36 8.36
C LEU A 259 8.75 1.59 7.17
N VAL A 260 8.49 2.65 6.42
CA VAL A 260 9.30 3.04 5.27
C VAL A 260 9.93 4.40 5.47
N THR A 261 11.19 4.51 5.09
CA THR A 261 11.91 5.76 4.92
C THR A 261 12.40 5.83 3.48
N VAL A 262 12.16 6.95 2.80
CA VAL A 262 12.60 7.18 1.42
C VAL A 262 13.46 8.45 1.37
N VAL A 263 14.63 8.32 0.76
CA VAL A 263 15.55 9.42 0.47
C VAL A 263 15.70 9.52 -1.04
N LEU A 264 15.35 10.68 -1.61
CA LEU A 264 15.47 10.97 -3.03
C LEU A 264 16.58 12.02 -3.22
N ASN A 265 17.61 11.67 -4.00
CA ASN A 265 18.74 12.57 -4.28
C ASN A 265 19.38 13.16 -3.00
N GLY A 266 19.54 12.35 -1.97
CA GLY A 266 20.10 12.74 -0.68
C GLY A 266 19.15 13.51 0.25
N LYS A 267 17.91 13.78 -0.17
CA LYS A 267 16.89 14.44 0.65
C LYS A 267 15.86 13.42 1.15
N ARG A 268 15.64 13.38 2.46
CA ARG A 268 14.63 12.51 3.05
C ARG A 268 13.24 13.07 2.75
N ILE A 269 12.44 12.34 1.96
CA ILE A 269 11.11 12.74 1.50
C ILE A 269 9.97 12.01 2.22
N ILE A 270 10.24 10.80 2.76
CA ILE A 270 9.35 10.06 3.67
C ILE A 270 10.21 9.59 4.85
N SER A 271 9.73 9.77 6.07
CA SER A 271 10.47 9.43 7.29
C SER A 271 9.66 8.52 8.20
N GLU A 272 10.04 7.25 8.30
CA GLU A 272 9.47 6.26 9.22
C GLU A 272 7.93 6.25 9.25
N GLN A 273 7.31 6.30 8.07
CA GLN A 273 5.85 6.21 7.96
C GLN A 273 5.41 4.78 7.73
N GLU A 274 4.27 4.42 8.33
CA GLU A 274 3.67 3.10 8.15
C GLU A 274 2.92 3.03 6.83
N ILE A 275 3.27 2.05 5.97
CA ILE A 275 2.51 1.73 4.77
C ILE A 275 1.26 0.95 5.20
N PRO A 276 0.04 1.42 4.92
CA PRO A 276 -1.17 0.77 5.43
C PRO A 276 -1.45 -0.62 4.85
N GLY A 277 -1.04 -0.86 3.60
CA GLY A 277 -1.33 -2.12 2.91
C GLY A 277 -0.65 -2.21 1.54
N PRO A 278 -0.91 -3.27 0.76
CA PRO A 278 -0.42 -3.39 -0.60
C PRO A 278 -0.99 -2.30 -1.51
N THR A 279 -0.17 -1.80 -2.42
CA THR A 279 -0.57 -0.83 -3.46
C THR A 279 -1.22 -1.54 -4.65
N GLY A 280 -1.87 -0.81 -5.54
CA GLY A 280 -2.33 -1.35 -6.82
C GLY A 280 -1.18 -1.99 -7.61
N GLY A 281 -1.46 -3.05 -8.37
CA GLY A 281 -0.43 -3.76 -9.13
C GLY A 281 0.47 -4.71 -8.30
N ALA A 282 0.20 -4.89 -7.01
CA ALA A 282 0.91 -5.85 -6.16
C ALA A 282 0.88 -7.28 -6.73
N LEU A 283 1.90 -8.08 -6.43
CA LEU A 283 1.97 -9.48 -6.86
C LEU A 283 1.03 -10.40 -6.05
N ASP A 284 0.85 -10.11 -4.79
CA ASP A 284 0.00 -10.86 -3.86
C ASP A 284 -0.39 -10.02 -2.63
N SER A 285 -1.30 -10.55 -1.80
CA SER A 285 -1.75 -9.94 -0.53
C SER A 285 -1.07 -10.56 0.71
N LYS A 286 0.04 -11.26 0.58
CA LYS A 286 0.67 -12.01 1.67
C LYS A 286 1.72 -11.15 2.40
N GLU A 287 1.31 -10.03 2.96
CA GLU A 287 2.23 -9.03 3.54
C GLU A 287 3.18 -9.56 4.62
N GLY A 288 2.77 -10.58 5.36
CA GLY A 288 3.59 -11.21 6.42
C GLY A 288 4.77 -12.05 5.92
N THR A 289 4.82 -12.37 4.62
CA THR A 289 5.86 -13.23 4.03
C THR A 289 6.96 -12.43 3.33
N PRO A 290 8.17 -12.99 3.15
CA PRO A 290 9.18 -12.39 2.29
C PRO A 290 8.62 -12.18 0.86
N GLY A 291 9.10 -11.16 0.17
CA GLY A 291 8.71 -10.88 -1.20
C GLY A 291 9.86 -10.32 -2.04
N PRO A 292 9.75 -10.37 -3.38
CA PRO A 292 10.78 -9.90 -4.29
C PRO A 292 10.81 -8.37 -4.41
N ILE A 293 11.82 -7.84 -5.05
CA ILE A 293 11.79 -6.50 -5.64
C ILE A 293 11.23 -6.65 -7.06
N MET A 294 10.23 -5.82 -7.41
CA MET A 294 9.68 -5.79 -8.76
C MET A 294 9.88 -4.39 -9.35
N LEU A 295 10.29 -4.34 -10.60
CA LEU A 295 10.36 -3.13 -11.41
C LEU A 295 9.19 -3.15 -12.40
N GLN A 296 8.36 -2.12 -12.36
CA GLN A 296 7.22 -2.01 -13.24
C GLN A 296 7.66 -1.72 -14.67
N GLY A 297 7.15 -2.49 -15.61
CA GLY A 297 7.56 -2.45 -17.01
C GLY A 297 6.43 -2.20 -18.00
N ASP A 298 5.19 -2.11 -17.56
CA ASP A 298 4.02 -2.06 -18.44
C ASP A 298 3.65 -0.64 -18.93
N HIS A 299 4.24 0.42 -18.34
CA HIS A 299 3.91 1.81 -18.66
C HIS A 299 4.80 2.50 -19.68
N GLY A 300 5.98 1.96 -19.99
CA GLY A 300 6.82 2.55 -21.02
C GLY A 300 8.31 2.62 -20.71
N PRO A 301 9.08 3.47 -21.41
CA PRO A 301 10.52 3.48 -21.26
C PRO A 301 10.97 3.90 -19.87
N VAL A 302 11.90 3.13 -19.30
CA VAL A 302 12.58 3.46 -18.04
C VAL A 302 13.94 2.74 -18.01
N GLU A 303 14.89 3.31 -17.33
CA GLU A 303 16.22 2.76 -17.15
C GLU A 303 16.59 2.70 -15.67
N TYR A 304 17.24 1.61 -15.28
CA TYR A 304 17.73 1.39 -13.93
C TYR A 304 19.21 1.01 -13.93
N ARG A 305 19.93 1.39 -12.89
CA ARG A 305 21.30 0.95 -12.64
C ARG A 305 21.61 0.96 -11.16
N ASN A 306 22.74 0.41 -10.76
CA ASN A 306 23.21 0.42 -9.36
C ASN A 306 22.16 -0.10 -8.36
N LEU A 307 21.38 -1.15 -8.76
CA LEU A 307 20.43 -1.78 -7.86
C LEU A 307 21.18 -2.62 -6.82
N MET A 308 21.16 -2.14 -5.57
CA MET A 308 21.89 -2.76 -4.46
C MET A 308 20.96 -2.93 -3.26
N ILE A 309 21.07 -4.07 -2.56
CA ILE A 309 20.27 -4.37 -1.39
C ILE A 309 21.13 -4.76 -0.19
N THR A 310 20.74 -4.27 0.98
CA THR A 310 21.27 -4.67 2.29
C THR A 310 20.13 -5.34 3.06
N PRO A 311 19.97 -6.67 3.01
CA PRO A 311 18.87 -7.34 3.67
C PRO A 311 19.10 -7.44 5.18
N ALA A 312 18.01 -7.63 5.95
CA ALA A 312 18.08 -8.10 7.32
C ALA A 312 18.71 -9.50 7.38
N ARG A 313 19.40 -9.79 8.52
CA ARG A 313 19.93 -11.12 8.84
C ARG A 313 18.87 -12.03 9.41
#